data_f872e1ad29fd10c281aeb7d922b9aaeb
#
_entry.id   f872e1ad29fd10c281aeb7d922b9aaeb
#
_cell.length_a   1.000
_cell.length_b   1.000
_cell.length_c   1.000
_cell.angle_alpha   90.00
_cell.angle_beta   90.00
_cell.angle_gamma   90.00
#
_symmetry.space_group_name_H-M   'P 1'
#
loop_
_entity.id
_entity.type
_entity.pdbx_description
1 polymer ?
#
loop_
_entity_poly.entity_id
_entity_poly.type
_entity_poly.pdbx_seq_one_letter_code
_entity_poly.pdbx_strand_id
1 'polypeptide(L)'
;MISKLSRNRLQELASRTELYVDAKTGILFGKRQGYDICLRVMDNTYKAILSFSVSRNQGQPQADEFIRLTKEHKFLSSCRVFNYGVAFIINSALTKNKCIDAIVDSVNAVLRYLQLNGYENCCQACGARENVSPHILNGAEVILCPVCVNAH
;
A
#
# COMPACT_ATOMS: atom_id res chain seq x y z
N MET A 1 3.71 11.57 -18.20
CA MET A 1 3.13 11.24 -17.65
C MET A 1 2.25 10.64 -17.82
N ILE A 2 1.68 10.07 -17.60
CA ILE A 2 0.85 9.66 -17.71
C ILE A 2 -0.01 9.04 -17.08
N SER A 3 -0.85 8.78 -17.02
CA SER A 3 -1.52 8.27 -16.45
C SER A 3 -2.18 7.60 -16.73
N LYS A 4 -2.52 7.16 -16.34
CA LYS A 4 -2.87 6.29 -15.65
C LYS A 4 -4.30 6.33 -15.50
N LEU A 5 -4.78 6.61 -14.46
CA LEU A 5 -6.20 6.80 -14.25
C LEU A 5 -6.54 8.27 -14.40
N SER A 6 -7.69 8.55 -15.01
CA SER A 6 -8.22 9.91 -15.04
C SER A 6 -8.52 10.36 -13.60
N ARG A 7 -8.72 11.67 -13.44
CA ARG A 7 -9.08 12.22 -12.14
C ARG A 7 -10.33 11.54 -11.58
N ASN A 8 -11.33 11.33 -12.43
CA ASN A 8 -12.58 10.70 -11.98
C ASN A 8 -12.36 9.26 -11.52
N ARG A 9 -11.49 8.52 -12.22
CA ARG A 9 -11.17 7.15 -11.85
C ARG A 9 -10.37 7.09 -10.56
N LEU A 10 -9.46 8.06 -10.36
CA LEU A 10 -8.73 8.15 -9.08
C LEU A 10 -9.68 8.45 -7.93
N GLN A 11 -10.65 9.34 -8.13
CA GLN A 11 -11.64 9.62 -7.10
C GLN A 11 -12.52 8.41 -6.80
N GLU A 12 -12.88 7.66 -7.82
CA GLU A 12 -13.63 6.43 -7.64
C GLU A 12 -12.81 5.43 -6.82
N LEU A 13 -11.54 5.25 -7.16
CA LEU A 13 -10.64 4.35 -6.44
C LEU A 13 -10.49 4.79 -4.99
N ALA A 14 -10.29 6.09 -4.76
CA ALA A 14 -10.17 6.63 -3.41
C ALA A 14 -11.42 6.36 -2.59
N SER A 15 -12.59 6.58 -3.17
CA SER A 15 -13.86 6.33 -2.48
C SER A 15 -14.01 4.86 -2.12
N ARG A 16 -13.74 3.96 -3.05
CA ARG A 16 -13.90 2.53 -2.83
C ARG A 16 -12.87 1.94 -1.87
N THR A 17 -11.67 2.51 -1.81
CA THR A 17 -10.65 2.08 -0.87
C THR A 17 -10.69 2.86 0.44
N GLU A 18 -11.50 3.92 0.52
CA GLU A 18 -11.60 4.81 1.68
C GLU A 18 -10.27 5.50 1.97
N LEU A 19 -9.57 5.86 0.90
CA LEU A 19 -8.30 6.58 0.99
C LEU A 19 -8.46 7.99 0.44
N TYR A 20 -7.49 8.84 0.74
CA TYR A 20 -7.44 10.21 0.23
C TYR A 20 -6.49 10.26 -0.96
N VAL A 21 -6.73 11.20 -1.87
CA VAL A 21 -5.84 11.42 -3.01
C VAL A 21 -4.98 12.64 -2.73
N ASP A 22 -3.67 12.48 -2.84
CA ASP A 22 -2.77 13.63 -2.82
C ASP A 22 -2.85 14.30 -4.19
N ALA A 23 -3.35 15.54 -4.22
CA ALA A 23 -3.64 16.24 -5.47
C ALA A 23 -2.39 16.46 -6.32
N LYS A 24 -1.23 16.58 -5.69
CA LYS A 24 0.01 16.89 -6.40
C LYS A 24 0.63 15.68 -7.06
N THR A 25 0.59 14.52 -6.38
CA THR A 25 1.26 13.31 -6.87
C THR A 25 0.30 12.25 -7.38
N GLY A 26 -0.98 12.34 -7.02
CA GLY A 26 -1.95 11.29 -7.33
C GLY A 26 -1.84 10.05 -6.45
N ILE A 27 -0.97 10.07 -5.47
CA ILE A 27 -0.81 8.93 -4.54
C ILE A 27 -2.01 8.91 -3.60
N LEU A 28 -2.58 7.73 -3.38
CA LEU A 28 -3.65 7.55 -2.42
C LEU A 28 -3.05 7.11 -1.09
N PHE A 29 -3.61 7.59 0.00
CA PHE A 29 -3.09 7.27 1.33
C PHE A 29 -4.20 7.35 2.36
N GLY A 30 -4.00 6.70 3.50
CA GLY A 30 -4.95 6.74 4.59
C GLY A 30 -4.74 5.60 5.56
N LYS A 31 -5.67 5.48 6.49
CA LYS A 31 -5.65 4.41 7.49
C LYS A 31 -6.96 3.63 7.39
N ARG A 32 -6.86 2.31 7.27
CA ARG A 32 -8.02 1.44 7.27
C ARG A 32 -7.78 0.28 8.21
N GLN A 33 -8.76 0.01 9.07
CA GLN A 33 -8.72 -1.12 9.98
C GLN A 33 -7.45 -1.15 10.82
N GLY A 34 -6.93 0.04 11.13
CA GLY A 34 -5.72 0.18 11.93
C GLY A 34 -4.42 0.16 11.16
N TYR A 35 -4.45 0.00 9.85
CA TYR A 35 -3.24 -0.03 9.02
C TYR A 35 -3.12 1.21 8.16
N ASP A 36 -1.94 1.81 8.14
CA ASP A 36 -1.63 2.88 7.20
C ASP A 36 -1.36 2.28 5.83
N ILE A 37 -1.92 2.89 4.80
CA ILE A 37 -1.87 2.39 3.44
C ILE A 37 -1.41 3.51 2.52
N CYS A 38 -0.51 3.16 1.59
CA CYS A 38 -0.18 4.03 0.47
C CYS A 38 -0.40 3.24 -0.81
N LEU A 39 -0.99 3.88 -1.80
CA LEU A 39 -1.32 3.24 -3.07
C LEU A 39 -0.95 4.19 -4.20
N ARG A 40 0.01 3.77 -5.01
CA ARG A 40 0.46 4.55 -6.17
C ARG A 40 0.06 3.80 -7.44
N VAL A 41 -0.75 4.42 -8.28
CA VAL A 41 -1.14 3.83 -9.55
C VAL A 41 -0.09 4.17 -10.59
N MET A 42 0.46 3.15 -11.21
CA MET A 42 1.52 3.32 -12.20
C MET A 42 0.93 3.71 -13.56
N ASP A 43 1.76 4.37 -14.35
CA ASP A 43 1.38 4.87 -15.64
C ASP A 43 1.35 3.77 -16.71
N ASN A 44 0.29 3.75 -17.52
CA ASN A 44 0.20 2.96 -18.76
C ASN A 44 0.41 1.45 -18.64
N THR A 45 0.50 0.91 -17.45
CA THR A 45 0.79 -0.52 -17.28
C THR A 45 -0.27 -1.26 -16.50
N TYR A 46 -1.33 -0.58 -16.11
CA TYR A 46 -2.39 -1.15 -15.27
C TYR A 46 -1.82 -1.78 -14.00
N LYS A 47 -0.74 -1.18 -13.49
CA LYS A 47 -0.08 -1.62 -12.27
C LYS A 47 -0.23 -0.60 -11.17
N ALA A 48 -0.19 -1.07 -9.94
CA ALA A 48 -0.19 -0.21 -8.78
C ALA A 48 0.80 -0.77 -7.76
N ILE A 49 1.34 0.12 -6.93
CA ILE A 49 2.19 -0.28 -5.81
C ILE A 49 1.38 -0.03 -4.54
N LEU A 50 1.17 -1.09 -3.77
CA LEU A 50 0.43 -1.05 -2.52
C LEU A 50 1.41 -1.25 -1.39
N SER A 51 1.51 -0.27 -0.49
CA SER A 51 2.51 -0.27 0.58
C SER A 51 1.85 -0.26 1.95
N PHE A 52 2.41 -1.08 2.84
CA PHE A 52 2.05 -1.15 4.25
C PHE A 52 3.32 -1.10 5.08
N SER A 53 3.18 -0.86 6.36
CA SER A 53 4.29 -0.97 7.30
C SER A 53 3.79 -1.72 8.52
N VAL A 54 4.32 -2.91 8.75
CA VAL A 54 3.75 -3.82 9.75
C VAL A 54 4.84 -4.59 10.48
N SER A 55 4.49 -5.04 11.70
CA SER A 55 5.33 -5.93 12.47
C SER A 55 4.46 -6.97 13.16
N ARG A 56 5.08 -8.10 13.50
CA ARG A 56 4.41 -9.14 14.26
C ARG A 56 5.41 -9.65 15.30
N ASN A 57 4.97 -9.72 16.56
CA ASN A 57 5.84 -10.13 17.66
C ASN A 57 7.10 -9.26 17.74
N GLN A 58 6.94 -7.97 17.43
CA GLN A 58 8.00 -6.97 17.41
C GLN A 58 9.12 -7.27 16.42
N GLY A 59 8.88 -8.19 15.49
CA GLY A 59 9.83 -8.53 14.46
C GLY A 59 9.45 -7.94 13.13
N GLN A 60 10.45 -7.81 12.25
CA GLN A 60 10.21 -7.36 10.89
C GLN A 60 9.44 -8.41 10.10
N PRO A 61 8.64 -8.00 9.12
CA PRO A 61 7.91 -8.96 8.29
C PRO A 61 8.87 -9.83 7.49
N GLN A 62 8.44 -11.08 7.25
CA GLN A 62 9.27 -12.04 6.52
C GLN A 62 8.86 -12.07 5.05
N ALA A 63 9.81 -11.85 4.17
CA ALA A 63 9.54 -11.78 2.73
C ALA A 63 8.85 -13.03 2.21
N ASP A 64 9.29 -14.21 2.66
CA ASP A 64 8.74 -15.49 2.17
C ASP A 64 7.24 -15.60 2.38
N GLU A 65 6.76 -15.11 3.51
CA GLU A 65 5.35 -15.15 3.83
C GLU A 65 4.54 -14.33 2.83
N PHE A 66 5.01 -13.13 2.52
CA PHE A 66 4.30 -12.24 1.61
C PHE A 66 4.45 -12.67 0.14
N ILE A 67 5.57 -13.27 -0.21
CA ILE A 67 5.73 -13.85 -1.54
C ILE A 67 4.71 -14.98 -1.72
N ARG A 68 4.49 -15.79 -0.69
CA ARG A 68 3.49 -16.84 -0.74
C ARG A 68 2.09 -16.26 -0.93
N LEU A 69 1.79 -15.15 -0.26
CA LEU A 69 0.51 -14.47 -0.42
C LEU A 69 0.29 -14.05 -1.87
N THR A 70 1.34 -13.56 -2.55
CA THR A 70 1.19 -13.13 -3.95
C THR A 70 0.81 -14.28 -4.86
N LYS A 71 1.17 -15.51 -4.51
CA LYS A 71 0.82 -16.68 -5.32
C LYS A 71 -0.63 -17.09 -5.15
N GLU A 72 -1.28 -16.65 -4.09
CA GLU A 72 -2.66 -16.99 -3.80
C GLU A 72 -3.65 -15.98 -4.34
N HIS A 73 -3.18 -14.83 -4.77
CA HIS A 73 -4.06 -13.76 -5.23
C HIS A 73 -3.71 -13.35 -6.65
N LYS A 74 -4.68 -13.48 -7.49
CA LYS A 74 -4.60 -13.33 -8.94
C LYS A 74 -3.89 -12.07 -9.40
N PHE A 75 -4.15 -10.94 -8.73
CA PHE A 75 -3.62 -9.66 -9.17
C PHE A 75 -2.35 -9.22 -8.45
N LEU A 76 -1.93 -9.92 -7.40
CA LEU A 76 -0.68 -9.61 -6.71
C LEU A 76 0.45 -10.31 -7.45
N SER A 77 1.33 -9.53 -8.08
CA SER A 77 2.36 -10.12 -8.93
C SER A 77 3.72 -10.24 -8.26
N SER A 78 4.03 -9.39 -7.30
CA SER A 78 5.29 -9.49 -6.58
C SER A 78 5.21 -8.71 -5.27
N CYS A 79 6.20 -8.94 -4.42
CA CYS A 79 6.27 -8.29 -3.12
C CYS A 79 7.71 -7.99 -2.77
N ARG A 80 7.95 -6.85 -2.14
CA ARG A 80 9.26 -6.46 -1.62
C ARG A 80 9.09 -6.10 -0.15
N VAL A 81 10.03 -6.56 0.68
CA VAL A 81 10.06 -6.22 2.10
C VAL A 81 11.36 -5.47 2.39
N PHE A 82 11.27 -4.35 3.09
CA PHE A 82 12.43 -3.55 3.47
C PHE A 82 12.16 -2.98 4.87
N ASN A 83 12.97 -3.37 5.83
CA ASN A 83 12.73 -3.08 7.24
C ASN A 83 11.30 -3.54 7.61
N TYR A 84 10.44 -2.64 8.04
CA TYR A 84 9.05 -2.95 8.38
C TYR A 84 8.10 -2.69 7.21
N GLY A 85 8.60 -2.15 6.12
CA GLY A 85 7.78 -1.84 4.96
C GLY A 85 7.55 -3.05 4.07
N VAL A 86 6.34 -3.17 3.56
CA VAL A 86 5.94 -4.23 2.64
C VAL A 86 5.28 -3.56 1.45
N ALA A 87 5.80 -3.79 0.26
CA ALA A 87 5.24 -3.23 -0.96
C ALA A 87 4.84 -4.34 -1.92
N PHE A 88 3.61 -4.31 -2.38
CA PHE A 88 3.09 -5.26 -3.35
C PHE A 88 2.91 -4.58 -4.69
N ILE A 89 3.22 -5.29 -5.76
CA ILE A 89 2.86 -4.86 -7.12
C ILE A 89 1.52 -5.52 -7.46
N ILE A 90 0.54 -4.69 -7.77
CA ILE A 90 -0.75 -5.16 -8.26
C ILE A 90 -0.73 -5.03 -9.77
N ASN A 91 -1.03 -6.11 -10.48
CA ASN A 91 -1.05 -6.10 -11.94
C ASN A 91 -2.46 -6.44 -12.41
N SER A 92 -3.16 -5.46 -12.97
CA SER A 92 -4.52 -5.60 -13.44
C SER A 92 -4.61 -5.58 -14.97
N ALA A 93 -3.50 -5.86 -15.67
CA ALA A 93 -3.44 -5.75 -17.13
C ALA A 93 -4.49 -6.60 -17.84
N LEU A 94 -4.87 -7.73 -17.25
CA LEU A 94 -5.86 -8.63 -17.87
C LEU A 94 -7.28 -8.16 -17.70
N THR A 95 -7.49 -7.08 -16.94
CA THR A 95 -8.83 -6.58 -16.65
C THR A 95 -8.91 -5.08 -16.89
N LYS A 96 -8.50 -4.66 -18.07
CA LYS A 96 -8.41 -3.22 -18.43
C LYS A 96 -9.58 -2.38 -17.92
N ASN A 97 -10.80 -2.82 -18.18
CA ASN A 97 -11.98 -2.06 -17.81
C ASN A 97 -12.39 -2.26 -16.35
N LYS A 98 -11.68 -3.14 -15.64
CA LYS A 98 -11.96 -3.47 -14.24
C LYS A 98 -10.73 -3.31 -13.37
N CYS A 99 -9.80 -2.45 -13.77
CA CYS A 99 -8.57 -2.29 -13.00
C CYS A 99 -8.85 -1.77 -11.59
N ILE A 100 -9.87 -0.93 -11.40
CA ILE A 100 -10.24 -0.46 -10.08
C ILE A 100 -10.71 -1.63 -9.22
N ASP A 101 -11.55 -2.51 -9.78
CA ASP A 101 -12.01 -3.69 -9.04
C ASP A 101 -10.83 -4.55 -8.59
N ALA A 102 -9.87 -4.78 -9.49
CA ALA A 102 -8.70 -5.57 -9.17
C ALA A 102 -7.86 -4.95 -8.05
N ILE A 103 -7.69 -3.64 -8.08
CA ILE A 103 -6.95 -2.92 -7.05
C ILE A 103 -7.68 -3.00 -5.72
N VAL A 104 -8.98 -2.75 -5.71
CA VAL A 104 -9.78 -2.80 -4.49
C VAL A 104 -9.74 -4.20 -3.89
N ASP A 105 -9.90 -5.24 -4.71
CA ASP A 105 -9.84 -6.62 -4.24
C ASP A 105 -8.48 -6.94 -3.63
N SER A 106 -7.41 -6.47 -4.25
CA SER A 106 -6.05 -6.70 -3.76
C SER A 106 -5.82 -6.01 -2.41
N VAL A 107 -6.26 -4.76 -2.28
CA VAL A 107 -6.14 -4.02 -1.01
C VAL A 107 -6.87 -4.77 0.09
N ASN A 108 -8.10 -5.18 -0.18
CA ASN A 108 -8.90 -5.89 0.83
C ASN A 108 -8.30 -7.24 1.19
N ALA A 109 -7.73 -7.95 0.21
CA ALA A 109 -7.10 -9.25 0.47
C ALA A 109 -5.87 -9.10 1.37
N VAL A 110 -5.05 -8.09 1.12
CA VAL A 110 -3.87 -7.87 1.95
C VAL A 110 -4.27 -7.43 3.37
N LEU A 111 -5.23 -6.52 3.49
CA LEU A 111 -5.73 -6.09 4.80
C LEU A 111 -6.23 -7.29 5.62
N ARG A 112 -7.01 -8.15 4.98
CA ARG A 112 -7.54 -9.35 5.63
C ARG A 112 -6.42 -10.26 6.10
N TYR A 113 -5.41 -10.46 5.24
CA TYR A 113 -4.27 -11.29 5.58
C TYR A 113 -3.53 -10.74 6.79
N LEU A 114 -3.28 -9.42 6.81
CA LEU A 114 -2.58 -8.79 7.93
C LEU A 114 -3.34 -8.97 9.24
N GLN A 115 -4.65 -8.76 9.21
CA GLN A 115 -5.47 -8.92 10.40
C GLN A 115 -5.50 -10.36 10.90
N LEU A 116 -5.69 -11.30 9.99
CA LEU A 116 -5.80 -12.72 10.36
C LEU A 116 -4.49 -13.27 10.92
N ASN A 117 -3.37 -12.66 10.55
CA ASN A 117 -2.06 -13.14 10.95
C ASN A 117 -1.41 -12.30 12.06
N GLY A 118 -2.18 -11.41 12.69
CA GLY A 118 -1.72 -10.71 13.87
C GLY A 118 -0.68 -9.64 13.64
N TYR A 119 -0.60 -9.09 12.43
CA TYR A 119 0.30 -7.98 12.15
C TYR A 119 -0.22 -6.68 12.74
N GLU A 120 0.67 -5.81 13.16
CA GLU A 120 0.33 -4.50 13.69
C GLU A 120 1.01 -3.42 12.88
N ASN A 121 0.33 -2.28 12.74
CA ASN A 121 0.84 -1.13 12.02
C ASN A 121 2.02 -0.52 12.77
N CYS A 122 3.05 -0.08 12.03
CA CYS A 122 4.22 0.52 12.66
C CYS A 122 4.96 1.43 11.68
N CYS A 123 5.96 2.16 12.20
CA CYS A 123 6.84 2.98 11.39
C CYS A 123 7.74 2.08 10.53
N GLN A 124 7.82 2.38 9.24
CA GLN A 124 8.60 1.53 8.34
C GLN A 124 10.10 1.58 8.62
N ALA A 125 10.58 2.64 9.27
CA ALA A 125 12.00 2.78 9.57
C ALA A 125 12.40 2.17 10.90
N CYS A 126 11.65 2.45 11.98
CA CYS A 126 12.06 2.05 13.32
C CYS A 126 11.12 1.07 14.01
N GLY A 127 9.95 0.79 13.44
CA GLY A 127 9.00 -0.14 14.04
C GLY A 127 8.13 0.42 15.16
N ALA A 128 8.25 1.72 15.46
CA ALA A 128 7.40 2.34 16.48
C ALA A 128 5.93 2.24 16.08
N ARG A 129 5.07 2.02 17.06
CA ARG A 129 3.64 1.77 16.79
C ARG A 129 2.75 2.98 17.05
N GLU A 130 3.27 4.03 17.68
CA GLU A 130 2.48 5.19 18.06
C GLU A 130 2.68 6.36 17.12
N ASN A 131 1.57 7.04 16.81
CA ASN A 131 1.57 8.27 16.00
C ASN A 131 2.19 8.09 14.62
N VAL A 132 2.02 6.90 14.06
CA VAL A 132 2.50 6.57 12.73
C VAL A 132 1.48 7.04 11.72
N SER A 133 1.94 7.62 10.62
CA SER A 133 1.04 8.04 9.56
C SER A 133 1.77 8.05 8.21
N PRO A 134 1.01 8.03 7.11
CA PRO A 134 1.62 8.14 5.79
C PRO A 134 2.02 9.58 5.51
N HIS A 135 3.13 9.72 4.79
CA HIS A 135 3.67 11.01 4.36
C HIS A 135 4.15 10.89 2.93
N ILE A 136 4.16 12.00 2.23
CA ILE A 136 4.76 12.05 0.89
C ILE A 136 5.95 12.97 1.00
N LEU A 137 7.15 12.38 0.98
CA LEU A 137 8.40 13.10 1.14
C LEU A 137 9.21 12.99 -0.15
N ASN A 138 9.53 14.14 -0.74
CA ASN A 138 10.27 14.19 -2.00
C ASN A 138 9.59 13.37 -3.10
N GLY A 139 8.26 13.41 -3.13
CA GLY A 139 7.48 12.70 -4.14
C GLY A 139 7.30 11.21 -3.90
N ALA A 140 7.83 10.69 -2.80
CA ALA A 140 7.71 9.27 -2.46
C ALA A 140 6.85 9.06 -1.23
N GLU A 141 6.01 8.03 -1.27
CA GLU A 141 5.18 7.68 -0.14
C GLU A 141 5.98 6.91 0.91
N VAL A 142 5.82 7.29 2.18
CA VAL A 142 6.47 6.64 3.31
C VAL A 142 5.49 6.58 4.48
N ILE A 143 5.67 5.59 5.35
CA ILE A 143 4.84 5.45 6.56
C ILE A 143 5.79 5.55 7.74
N LEU A 144 5.71 6.67 8.47
CA LEU A 144 6.72 6.99 9.48
C LEU A 144 6.09 7.54 10.76
N CYS A 145 6.80 7.33 11.87
CA CYS A 145 6.48 8.01 13.14
C CYS A 145 7.09 9.42 13.12
N PRO A 146 6.67 10.31 14.05
CA PRO A 146 7.16 11.69 14.06
C PRO A 146 8.68 11.81 14.17
N VAL A 147 9.32 10.93 14.93
CA VAL A 147 10.78 10.97 15.09
C VAL A 147 11.47 10.71 13.75
N CYS A 148 11.00 9.71 13.01
CA CYS A 148 11.62 9.36 11.74
C CYS A 148 11.29 10.38 10.64
N VAL A 149 10.10 10.98 10.68
CA VAL A 149 9.78 12.07 9.75
C VAL A 149 10.74 13.23 9.94
N ASN A 150 11.00 13.60 11.20
CA ASN A 150 11.87 14.73 11.49
C ASN A 150 13.35 14.45 11.19
N ALA A 151 13.71 13.17 11.05
CA ALA A 151 15.08 12.79 10.71
C ALA A 151 15.34 12.81 9.19
N HIS A 152 14.31 13.02 8.39
CA HIS A 152 14.44 13.04 6.92
C HIS A 152 14.93 14.38 6.40
#